data_544bc0b0d4a8f41298c03a51d70fd70a
#
_entry.id   544bc0b0d4a8f41298c03a51d70fd70a
#
_cell.length_a   1.000
_cell.length_b   1.000
_cell.length_c   1.000
_cell.angle_alpha   90.00
_cell.angle_beta   90.00
_cell.angle_gamma   90.00
#
_symmetry.space_group_name_H-M   'P 1'
#
loop_
_entity.id
_entity.type
_entity.pdbx_description
1 polymer ?
#
loop_
_entity_poly.entity_id
_entity_poly.type
_entity_poly.pdbx_seq_one_letter_code
_entity_poly.pdbx_strand_id
1 'polypeptide(L)'
;MFKHLHIVACSPRSGTTLLHEVMVTCFAIDKHYDHEVRFNLVSAGDGEILITKRPKDTMYMPDVIDDPELYVIYVMRDPRDVIVSRHGKERDIYYSNIRLWRELHAYARRIANHPRFLQVSYEEFVTHPDRVQEQIVAKFPWLKTVHGFSEYHKYANVSEKSKLAMNDVRPIAPSSVGKWKSNLARIKAQQITHGSMTPELIECGYETSAEWERALADVEPDFSRSRYPEKVYFWSRISQRINALRKVAQYRRLRRSTSSLAE
;
A
#
# COMPACT_ATOMS: atom_id res chain seq x y z
N MET A 1 7.99 -22.47 11.55
CA MET A 1 7.41 -22.26 10.19
C MET A 1 7.61 -20.79 9.84
N PHE A 2 8.22 -20.53 8.69
CA PHE A 2 8.47 -19.18 8.17
C PHE A 2 7.16 -18.44 7.88
N LYS A 3 7.13 -17.13 8.13
CA LYS A 3 5.99 -16.27 7.83
C LYS A 3 6.47 -14.99 7.16
N HIS A 4 6.08 -14.80 5.92
CA HIS A 4 6.37 -13.60 5.16
C HIS A 4 5.17 -12.66 5.16
N LEU A 5 5.22 -11.59 5.91
CA LEU A 5 4.22 -10.54 5.92
C LEU A 5 4.60 -9.46 4.91
N HIS A 6 3.82 -9.33 3.84
CA HIS A 6 4.09 -8.38 2.75
C HIS A 6 3.06 -7.25 2.72
N ILE A 7 3.52 -6.00 2.92
CA ILE A 7 2.67 -4.81 2.89
C ILE A 7 2.62 -4.27 1.46
N VAL A 8 1.42 -4.27 0.91
CA VAL A 8 1.07 -3.71 -0.41
C VAL A 8 0.04 -2.59 -0.28
N ALA A 9 -0.35 -1.91 -1.35
CA ALA A 9 -1.34 -0.83 -1.26
C ALA A 9 -2.13 -0.60 -2.55
N CYS A 10 -3.19 0.19 -2.44
CA CYS A 10 -3.96 0.72 -3.57
C CYS A 10 -3.13 1.61 -4.51
N SER A 11 -2.05 2.19 -4.00
CA SER A 11 -1.08 2.97 -4.79
C SER A 11 0.17 3.27 -3.96
N PRO A 12 1.32 3.61 -4.56
CA PRO A 12 2.34 4.36 -3.83
C PRO A 12 1.74 5.62 -3.19
N ARG A 13 2.27 6.04 -2.06
CA ARG A 13 1.78 7.17 -1.22
C ARG A 13 0.54 6.85 -0.39
N SER A 14 0.25 5.57 -0.17
CA SER A 14 -0.84 5.14 0.72
C SER A 14 -0.42 4.90 2.17
N GLY A 15 0.81 5.26 2.58
CA GLY A 15 1.24 5.14 3.97
C GLY A 15 1.92 3.81 4.33
N THR A 16 2.29 2.98 3.35
CA THR A 16 2.95 1.68 3.59
C THR A 16 4.26 1.78 4.36
N THR A 17 5.02 2.87 4.21
CA THR A 17 6.25 3.07 4.98
C THR A 17 5.93 3.28 6.46
N LEU A 18 4.95 4.13 6.77
CA LEU A 18 4.54 4.35 8.17
C LEU A 18 4.04 3.04 8.81
N LEU A 19 3.13 2.33 8.15
CA LEU A 19 2.63 1.06 8.67
C LEU A 19 3.75 0.04 8.88
N HIS A 20 4.68 -0.08 7.94
CA HIS A 20 5.82 -0.99 8.06
C HIS A 20 6.69 -0.65 9.30
N GLU A 21 7.09 0.61 9.46
CA GLU A 21 7.93 1.02 10.59
C GLU A 21 7.20 0.86 11.94
N VAL A 22 5.88 1.15 11.97
CA VAL A 22 5.04 0.91 13.15
C VAL A 22 4.98 -0.57 13.49
N MET A 23 4.79 -1.44 12.50
CA MET A 23 4.76 -2.89 12.73
C MET A 23 6.09 -3.45 13.18
N VAL A 24 7.21 -3.01 12.60
CA VAL A 24 8.56 -3.41 13.00
C VAL A 24 8.85 -2.99 14.45
N THR A 25 8.37 -1.83 14.86
CA THR A 25 8.57 -1.32 16.22
C THR A 25 7.65 -2.00 17.24
N CYS A 26 6.41 -2.26 16.87
CA CYS A 26 5.36 -2.64 17.83
C CYS A 26 5.05 -4.14 17.87
N PHE A 27 5.60 -4.94 16.97
CA PHE A 27 5.52 -6.40 17.00
C PHE A 27 6.90 -7.05 17.09
N ALA A 28 6.96 -8.27 17.62
CA ALA A 28 8.17 -9.10 17.59
C ALA A 28 8.37 -9.61 16.15
N ILE A 29 9.15 -8.88 15.37
CA ILE A 29 9.54 -9.18 14.00
C ILE A 29 11.01 -9.56 13.97
N ASP A 30 11.34 -10.72 13.39
CA ASP A 30 12.71 -11.22 13.38
C ASP A 30 13.55 -10.53 12.28
N LYS A 31 12.92 -10.18 11.13
CA LYS A 31 13.64 -9.62 10.00
C LYS A 31 12.80 -8.59 9.23
N HIS A 32 13.44 -7.52 8.83
CA HIS A 32 12.83 -6.48 7.97
C HIS A 32 13.88 -5.83 7.05
N TYR A 33 13.44 -4.96 6.14
CA TYR A 33 14.33 -4.18 5.26
C TYR A 33 13.95 -2.70 5.30
N ASP A 34 14.94 -1.83 5.31
CA ASP A 34 14.78 -0.35 5.32
C ASP A 34 14.21 0.23 4.03
N HIS A 35 14.04 -0.58 2.99
CA HIS A 35 13.60 -0.16 1.67
C HIS A 35 12.53 -1.11 1.10
N GLU A 36 11.94 -0.71 -0.01
CA GLU A 36 11.01 -1.56 -0.74
C GLU A 36 11.71 -2.78 -1.31
N VAL A 37 11.28 -3.96 -0.90
CA VAL A 37 11.76 -5.24 -1.44
C VAL A 37 10.64 -5.91 -2.25
N ARG A 38 10.99 -6.41 -3.42
CA ARG A 38 10.04 -7.16 -4.26
C ARG A 38 9.75 -8.52 -3.62
N PHE A 39 8.46 -8.91 -3.60
CA PHE A 39 8.04 -10.19 -3.06
C PHE A 39 8.83 -11.39 -3.63
N ASN A 40 9.21 -11.33 -4.92
CA ASN A 40 9.90 -12.39 -5.65
C ASN A 40 11.42 -12.45 -5.44
N LEU A 41 11.97 -11.65 -4.54
CA LEU A 41 13.39 -11.65 -4.16
C LEU A 41 13.61 -12.12 -2.72
N VAL A 42 12.56 -12.56 -2.06
CA VAL A 42 12.58 -13.00 -0.66
C VAL A 42 12.65 -14.52 -0.61
N SER A 43 13.72 -15.04 -0.01
CA SER A 43 13.84 -16.46 0.34
C SER A 43 13.19 -16.75 1.70
N ALA A 44 12.70 -17.95 1.88
CA ALA A 44 12.26 -18.43 3.17
C ALA A 44 13.46 -18.56 4.14
N GLY A 45 13.21 -18.26 5.42
CA GLY A 45 14.11 -18.55 6.54
C GLY A 45 13.43 -19.57 7.47
N ASP A 46 14.18 -20.25 8.30
CA ASP A 46 13.60 -21.20 9.24
C ASP A 46 13.08 -20.47 10.49
N GLY A 47 11.78 -20.66 10.79
CA GLY A 47 11.13 -20.12 12.00
C GLY A 47 11.01 -18.60 12.10
N GLU A 48 11.40 -17.84 11.09
CA GLU A 48 11.43 -16.38 11.09
C GLU A 48 10.11 -15.73 10.68
N ILE A 49 9.82 -14.60 11.29
CA ILE A 49 8.79 -13.64 10.85
C ILE A 49 9.49 -12.51 10.10
N LEU A 50 9.31 -12.50 8.78
CA LEU A 50 9.85 -11.47 7.91
C LEU A 50 8.74 -10.50 7.50
N ILE A 51 9.00 -9.20 7.65
CA ILE A 51 8.13 -8.16 7.09
C ILE A 51 8.83 -7.41 5.95
N THR A 52 8.09 -7.21 4.85
CA THR A 52 8.54 -6.42 3.70
C THR A 52 7.43 -5.53 3.21
N LYS A 53 7.77 -4.51 2.41
CA LYS A 53 6.79 -3.61 1.81
C LYS A 53 7.11 -3.32 0.35
N ARG A 54 6.07 -3.26 -0.47
CA ARG A 54 6.12 -2.67 -1.80
C ARG A 54 4.72 -2.38 -2.33
N PRO A 55 4.27 -1.13 -2.36
CA PRO A 55 2.90 -0.76 -2.72
C PRO A 55 2.40 -1.40 -4.03
N LYS A 56 3.24 -1.40 -5.07
CA LYS A 56 2.89 -1.91 -6.40
C LYS A 56 2.82 -3.41 -6.53
N ASP A 57 3.33 -4.16 -5.57
CA ASP A 57 3.29 -5.62 -5.63
C ASP A 57 1.87 -6.17 -5.46
N THR A 58 0.88 -5.33 -5.11
CA THR A 58 -0.56 -5.67 -5.13
C THR A 58 -0.97 -6.39 -6.42
N MET A 59 -0.41 -5.97 -7.57
CA MET A 59 -0.73 -6.57 -8.87
C MET A 59 -0.34 -8.06 -9.00
N TYR A 60 0.54 -8.56 -8.14
CA TYR A 60 1.02 -9.95 -8.18
C TYR A 60 0.37 -10.82 -7.11
N MET A 61 -0.23 -10.21 -6.09
CA MET A 61 -0.76 -10.96 -4.94
C MET A 61 -1.78 -12.02 -5.31
N PRO A 62 -2.72 -11.79 -6.27
CA PRO A 62 -3.65 -12.84 -6.69
C PRO A 62 -3.01 -14.10 -7.25
N ASP A 63 -1.79 -14.01 -7.77
CA ASP A 63 -1.10 -15.14 -8.38
C ASP A 63 -0.22 -15.92 -7.38
N VAL A 64 -0.02 -15.39 -6.16
CA VAL A 64 0.90 -15.96 -5.16
C VAL A 64 0.30 -16.09 -3.76
N ILE A 65 -0.90 -15.56 -3.50
CA ILE A 65 -1.51 -15.53 -2.16
C ILE A 65 -1.80 -16.95 -1.60
N ASP A 66 -1.87 -17.96 -2.46
CA ASP A 66 -2.07 -19.35 -2.03
C ASP A 66 -0.83 -19.97 -1.36
N ASP A 67 0.34 -19.33 -1.44
CA ASP A 67 1.50 -19.72 -0.67
C ASP A 67 1.18 -19.68 0.84
N PRO A 68 1.29 -20.83 1.57
CA PRO A 68 0.90 -20.91 2.98
C PRO A 68 1.77 -20.02 3.91
N GLU A 69 2.94 -19.63 3.46
CA GLU A 69 3.87 -18.78 4.21
C GLU A 69 3.67 -17.27 3.93
N LEU A 70 2.87 -16.90 2.91
CA LEU A 70 2.64 -15.51 2.53
C LEU A 70 1.39 -14.95 3.20
N TYR A 71 1.55 -13.84 3.91
CA TYR A 71 0.50 -13.03 4.52
C TYR A 71 0.55 -11.63 3.94
N VAL A 72 -0.59 -11.05 3.58
CA VAL A 72 -0.66 -9.78 2.88
C VAL A 72 -1.48 -8.77 3.68
N ILE A 73 -0.89 -7.60 3.93
CA ILE A 73 -1.62 -6.42 4.38
C ILE A 73 -1.72 -5.43 3.22
N TYR A 74 -2.93 -5.09 2.85
CA TYR A 74 -3.22 -4.13 1.80
C TYR A 74 -3.69 -2.81 2.42
N VAL A 75 -2.92 -1.75 2.20
CA VAL A 75 -3.25 -0.42 2.67
C VAL A 75 -4.15 0.28 1.66
N MET A 76 -5.40 0.49 2.06
CA MET A 76 -6.38 1.28 1.32
C MET A 76 -6.32 2.73 1.77
N ARG A 77 -6.43 3.67 0.83
CA ARG A 77 -6.47 5.11 1.10
C ARG A 77 -7.36 5.82 0.10
N ASP A 78 -8.01 6.91 0.52
CA ASP A 78 -8.80 7.77 -0.35
C ASP A 78 -8.00 8.11 -1.62
N PRO A 79 -8.52 7.73 -2.82
CA PRO A 79 -7.84 7.98 -4.08
C PRO A 79 -7.52 9.46 -4.29
N ARG A 80 -8.36 10.36 -3.79
CA ARG A 80 -8.17 11.81 -3.91
C ARG A 80 -6.90 12.27 -3.18
N ASP A 81 -6.66 11.76 -1.95
CA ASP A 81 -5.44 12.07 -1.20
C ASP A 81 -4.19 11.45 -1.81
N VAL A 82 -4.33 10.29 -2.44
CA VAL A 82 -3.24 9.61 -3.14
C VAL A 82 -2.79 10.40 -4.37
N ILE A 83 -3.72 10.82 -5.22
CA ILE A 83 -3.41 11.46 -6.52
C ILE A 83 -2.92 12.90 -6.41
N VAL A 84 -3.17 13.57 -5.28
CA VAL A 84 -2.63 14.91 -5.02
C VAL A 84 -1.27 14.86 -4.31
N SER A 85 -0.79 13.67 -3.93
CA SER A 85 0.49 13.54 -3.25
C SER A 85 1.66 13.77 -4.21
N ARG A 86 2.61 14.62 -3.78
CA ARG A 86 3.86 14.89 -4.49
C ARG A 86 5.03 14.19 -3.80
N HIS A 87 6.10 13.91 -4.53
CA HIS A 87 7.32 13.37 -3.95
C HIS A 87 8.18 14.51 -3.37
N GLY A 88 8.81 14.30 -2.21
CA GLY A 88 9.57 15.36 -1.55
C GLY A 88 10.71 15.94 -2.37
N LYS A 89 11.29 15.15 -3.30
CA LYS A 89 12.39 15.58 -4.18
C LYS A 89 11.93 16.10 -5.56
N GLU A 90 10.74 15.73 -6.02
CA GLU A 90 10.19 16.07 -7.34
C GLU A 90 8.82 16.74 -7.13
N ARG A 91 8.84 18.00 -6.73
CA ARG A 91 7.60 18.74 -6.38
C ARG A 91 6.76 19.14 -7.59
N ASP A 92 7.32 19.09 -8.79
CA ASP A 92 6.67 19.54 -10.03
C ASP A 92 5.79 18.46 -10.66
N ILE A 93 5.86 17.21 -10.17
CA ILE A 93 5.05 16.12 -10.66
C ILE A 93 4.26 15.44 -9.53
N TYR A 94 3.06 14.97 -9.85
CA TYR A 94 2.30 14.13 -8.95
C TYR A 94 2.87 12.72 -8.90
N TYR A 95 2.86 12.09 -7.73
CA TYR A 95 3.47 10.76 -7.60
C TYR A 95 2.63 9.67 -8.24
N SER A 96 1.31 9.78 -8.18
CA SER A 96 0.37 8.77 -8.68
C SER A 96 -0.79 9.40 -9.47
N ASN A 97 -1.65 8.55 -10.01
CA ASN A 97 -2.87 8.91 -10.71
C ASN A 97 -3.99 7.92 -10.41
N ILE A 98 -5.24 8.29 -10.76
CA ILE A 98 -6.41 7.45 -10.48
C ILE A 98 -6.41 6.15 -11.28
N ARG A 99 -5.84 6.12 -12.50
CA ARG A 99 -5.71 4.89 -13.29
C ARG A 99 -4.91 3.82 -12.52
N LEU A 100 -3.77 4.20 -11.94
CA LEU A 100 -2.94 3.25 -11.19
C LEU A 100 -3.65 2.78 -9.91
N TRP A 101 -4.34 3.69 -9.22
CA TRP A 101 -5.13 3.35 -8.05
C TRP A 101 -6.22 2.32 -8.39
N ARG A 102 -7.01 2.58 -9.45
CA ARG A 102 -8.04 1.66 -9.95
C ARG A 102 -7.47 0.29 -10.30
N GLU A 103 -6.35 0.28 -11.00
CA GLU A 103 -5.67 -0.96 -11.41
C GLU A 103 -5.25 -1.80 -10.20
N LEU A 104 -4.56 -1.22 -9.22
CA LEU A 104 -4.09 -1.95 -8.05
C LEU A 104 -5.25 -2.35 -7.13
N HIS A 105 -6.25 -1.49 -6.98
CA HIS A 105 -7.44 -1.83 -6.20
C HIS A 105 -8.21 -3.01 -6.80
N ALA A 106 -8.35 -3.06 -8.12
CA ALA A 106 -8.98 -4.19 -8.80
C ALA A 106 -8.25 -5.52 -8.55
N TYR A 107 -6.92 -5.53 -8.44
CA TYR A 107 -6.17 -6.72 -8.05
C TYR A 107 -6.43 -7.13 -6.59
N ALA A 108 -6.45 -6.19 -5.66
CA ALA A 108 -6.72 -6.47 -4.26
C ALA A 108 -8.13 -7.06 -4.04
N ARG A 109 -9.15 -6.55 -4.75
CA ARG A 109 -10.52 -7.07 -4.68
C ARG A 109 -10.64 -8.55 -5.03
N ARG A 110 -9.78 -9.07 -5.91
CA ARG A 110 -9.80 -10.49 -6.31
C ARG A 110 -9.46 -11.44 -5.15
N ILE A 111 -8.78 -10.94 -4.14
CA ILE A 111 -8.32 -11.72 -2.97
C ILE A 111 -8.85 -11.18 -1.65
N ALA A 112 -9.82 -10.26 -1.67
CA ALA A 112 -10.34 -9.59 -0.48
C ALA A 112 -10.82 -10.55 0.61
N ASN A 113 -11.39 -11.70 0.22
CA ASN A 113 -11.90 -12.72 1.14
C ASN A 113 -10.87 -13.80 1.52
N HIS A 114 -9.62 -13.67 1.05
CA HIS A 114 -8.60 -14.69 1.31
C HIS A 114 -8.20 -14.68 2.80
N PRO A 115 -8.05 -15.85 3.48
CA PRO A 115 -7.75 -15.91 4.91
C PRO A 115 -6.43 -15.24 5.30
N ARG A 116 -5.45 -15.17 4.41
CA ARG A 116 -4.16 -14.52 4.64
C ARG A 116 -4.07 -13.10 4.07
N PHE A 117 -5.19 -12.50 3.70
CA PHE A 117 -5.29 -11.11 3.26
C PHE A 117 -6.03 -10.26 4.29
N LEU A 118 -5.48 -9.09 4.60
CA LEU A 118 -6.10 -8.08 5.45
C LEU A 118 -6.06 -6.72 4.74
N GLN A 119 -7.21 -6.08 4.58
CA GLN A 119 -7.29 -4.68 4.18
C GLN A 119 -7.26 -3.78 5.42
N VAL A 120 -6.39 -2.77 5.40
CA VAL A 120 -6.28 -1.74 6.44
C VAL A 120 -6.60 -0.39 5.80
N SER A 121 -7.54 0.37 6.37
CA SER A 121 -7.74 1.77 5.98
C SER A 121 -6.62 2.64 6.53
N TYR A 122 -6.00 3.45 5.65
CA TYR A 122 -5.00 4.43 6.07
C TYR A 122 -5.59 5.47 7.03
N GLU A 123 -6.81 5.91 6.76
CA GLU A 123 -7.51 6.93 7.55
C GLU A 123 -7.78 6.40 8.97
N GLU A 124 -8.27 5.16 9.09
CA GLU A 124 -8.47 4.51 10.39
C GLU A 124 -7.13 4.30 11.12
N PHE A 125 -6.11 3.85 10.40
CA PHE A 125 -4.78 3.64 10.97
C PHE A 125 -4.19 4.92 11.59
N VAL A 126 -4.33 6.08 10.94
CA VAL A 126 -3.76 7.33 11.47
C VAL A 126 -4.67 8.03 12.49
N THR A 127 -5.93 7.63 12.61
CA THR A 127 -6.90 8.19 13.56
C THR A 127 -7.04 7.31 14.81
N HIS A 128 -7.05 5.99 14.63
CA HIS A 128 -7.24 4.98 15.67
C HIS A 128 -6.19 3.86 15.55
N PRO A 129 -4.89 4.17 15.76
CA PRO A 129 -3.80 3.23 15.49
C PRO A 129 -3.91 1.92 16.26
N ASP A 130 -4.25 1.95 17.54
CA ASP A 130 -4.35 0.75 18.38
C ASP A 130 -5.51 -0.17 17.95
N ARG A 131 -6.62 0.41 17.47
CA ARG A 131 -7.72 -0.38 16.90
C ARG A 131 -7.30 -1.13 15.64
N VAL A 132 -6.47 -0.51 14.79
CA VAL A 132 -5.90 -1.19 13.63
C VAL A 132 -4.91 -2.27 14.07
N GLN A 133 -4.14 -2.06 15.14
CA GLN A 133 -3.30 -3.10 15.72
C GLN A 133 -4.12 -4.32 16.17
N GLU A 134 -5.25 -4.10 16.84
CA GLU A 134 -6.18 -5.17 17.25
C GLU A 134 -6.73 -5.94 16.03
N GLN A 135 -7.12 -5.24 14.96
CA GLN A 135 -7.56 -5.88 13.70
C GLN A 135 -6.47 -6.77 13.10
N ILE A 136 -5.21 -6.31 13.11
CA ILE A 136 -4.06 -7.07 12.60
C ILE A 136 -3.82 -8.32 13.45
N VAL A 137 -3.86 -8.21 14.79
CA VAL A 137 -3.68 -9.33 15.71
C VAL A 137 -4.83 -10.33 15.59
N ALA A 138 -6.06 -9.88 15.49
CA ALA A 138 -7.22 -10.74 15.28
C ALA A 138 -7.11 -11.55 13.97
N LYS A 139 -6.59 -10.95 12.91
CA LYS A 139 -6.37 -11.62 11.62
C LYS A 139 -5.15 -12.53 11.61
N PHE A 140 -4.07 -12.12 12.28
CA PHE A 140 -2.79 -12.80 12.32
C PHE A 140 -2.34 -13.05 13.78
N PRO A 141 -2.98 -13.99 14.52
CA PRO A 141 -2.81 -14.18 15.96
C PRO A 141 -1.42 -14.68 16.37
N TRP A 142 -0.57 -15.02 15.42
CA TRP A 142 0.83 -15.35 15.64
C TRP A 142 1.74 -14.13 15.79
N LEU A 143 1.27 -12.91 15.51
CA LEU A 143 2.01 -11.67 15.79
C LEU A 143 1.94 -11.35 17.27
N LYS A 144 3.13 -11.28 17.92
CA LYS A 144 3.24 -10.88 19.32
C LYS A 144 3.41 -9.38 19.44
N THR A 145 2.49 -8.72 20.12
CA THR A 145 2.57 -7.28 20.43
C THR A 145 3.70 -7.03 21.44
N VAL A 146 4.50 -6.01 21.19
CA VAL A 146 5.58 -5.49 22.06
C VAL A 146 5.19 -4.12 22.61
N HIS A 147 4.68 -3.24 21.75
CA HIS A 147 4.22 -1.90 22.10
C HIS A 147 2.88 -1.60 21.41
N GLY A 148 2.11 -0.65 21.96
CA GLY A 148 0.93 -0.11 21.28
C GLY A 148 1.32 0.74 20.06
N PHE A 149 0.51 0.71 19.00
CA PHE A 149 0.75 1.54 17.82
C PHE A 149 0.73 3.04 18.12
N SER A 150 -0.10 3.49 19.06
CA SER A 150 -0.14 4.88 19.52
C SER A 150 1.16 5.33 20.20
N GLU A 151 1.94 4.38 20.73
CA GLU A 151 3.22 4.63 21.40
C GLU A 151 4.45 4.49 20.48
N TYR A 152 4.26 4.10 19.22
CA TYR A 152 5.29 3.86 18.23
C TYR A 152 6.44 4.88 18.29
N HIS A 153 6.11 6.18 18.34
CA HIS A 153 7.10 7.27 18.30
C HIS A 153 8.07 7.28 19.49
N LYS A 154 7.73 6.60 20.60
CA LYS A 154 8.58 6.50 21.79
C LYS A 154 9.69 5.45 21.63
N TYR A 155 9.47 4.44 20.81
CA TYR A 155 10.33 3.27 20.68
C TYR A 155 10.94 3.11 19.29
N ALA A 156 10.50 3.89 18.32
CA ALA A 156 10.91 3.77 16.92
C ALA A 156 12.41 4.08 16.74
N ASN A 157 13.12 3.10 16.17
CA ASN A 157 14.47 3.26 15.67
C ASN A 157 14.46 3.00 14.15
N VAL A 158 14.29 4.07 13.36
CA VAL A 158 14.10 3.98 11.92
C VAL A 158 15.28 4.55 11.15
N SER A 159 15.54 4.02 9.95
CA SER A 159 16.59 4.53 9.08
C SER A 159 16.32 5.97 8.62
N GLU A 160 17.37 6.72 8.30
CA GLU A 160 17.25 8.09 7.76
C GLU A 160 16.37 8.14 6.50
N LYS A 161 16.38 7.10 5.69
CA LYS A 161 15.54 6.98 4.50
C LYS A 161 14.04 6.90 4.86
N SER A 162 13.71 6.13 5.89
CA SER A 162 12.34 6.03 6.39
C SER A 162 11.89 7.34 7.06
N LYS A 163 12.76 8.00 7.83
CA LYS A 163 12.49 9.33 8.39
C LYS A 163 12.13 10.33 7.31
N LEU A 164 12.93 10.42 6.25
CA LEU A 164 12.64 11.31 5.10
C LEU A 164 11.30 10.97 4.43
N ALA A 165 10.96 9.69 4.30
CA ALA A 165 9.71 9.28 3.67
C ALA A 165 8.46 9.59 4.51
N MET A 166 8.59 9.64 5.85
CA MET A 166 7.51 9.89 6.82
C MET A 166 7.47 11.33 7.35
N ASN A 167 8.43 12.18 6.96
CA ASN A 167 8.68 13.49 7.56
C ASN A 167 8.97 13.39 9.07
N ASP A 168 9.96 12.54 9.41
CA ASP A 168 10.43 12.21 10.75
C ASP A 168 9.55 11.26 11.57
N VAL A 169 10.10 10.79 12.72
CA VAL A 169 9.40 10.00 13.72
C VAL A 169 8.59 10.93 14.61
N ARG A 170 7.29 10.70 14.64
CA ARG A 170 6.34 11.51 15.42
C ARG A 170 5.11 10.69 15.79
N PRO A 171 4.28 11.12 16.72
CA PRO A 171 2.99 10.51 16.99
C PRO A 171 2.18 10.32 15.69
N ILE A 172 1.53 9.17 15.56
CA ILE A 172 0.65 8.89 14.43
C ILE A 172 -0.52 9.88 14.50
N ALA A 173 -0.77 10.58 13.40
CA ALA A 173 -1.83 11.60 13.33
C ALA A 173 -2.41 11.72 11.92
N PRO A 174 -3.69 12.11 11.76
CA PRO A 174 -4.39 12.19 10.48
C PRO A 174 -4.00 13.42 9.62
N SER A 175 -2.81 13.97 9.81
CA SER A 175 -2.32 15.19 9.15
C SER A 175 -2.28 15.13 7.61
N SER A 176 -2.46 13.97 7.03
CA SER A 176 -2.49 13.75 5.58
C SER A 176 -3.85 13.28 5.06
N VAL A 177 -4.88 13.27 5.89
CA VAL A 177 -6.27 12.97 5.52
C VAL A 177 -6.94 14.25 5.04
N GLY A 178 -7.67 14.16 3.93
CA GLY A 178 -8.42 15.29 3.37
C GLY A 178 -7.60 16.37 2.67
N LYS A 179 -6.32 16.14 2.40
CA LYS A 179 -5.45 17.09 1.67
C LYS A 179 -5.95 17.39 0.26
N TRP A 180 -6.73 16.52 -0.31
CA TRP A 180 -7.34 16.72 -1.62
C TRP A 180 -8.23 17.97 -1.67
N LYS A 181 -8.86 18.38 -0.55
CA LYS A 181 -9.74 19.55 -0.46
C LYS A 181 -9.04 20.87 -0.82
N SER A 182 -7.72 20.94 -0.62
CA SER A 182 -6.89 22.10 -1.03
C SER A 182 -6.20 21.89 -2.40
N ASN A 183 -6.51 20.81 -3.11
CA ASN A 183 -5.90 20.44 -4.38
C ASN A 183 -6.93 20.04 -5.44
N LEU A 184 -8.06 20.76 -5.48
CA LEU A 184 -9.21 20.45 -6.34
C LEU A 184 -8.87 20.50 -7.83
N ALA A 185 -7.95 21.36 -8.23
CA ALA A 185 -7.47 21.48 -9.61
C ALA A 185 -6.93 20.14 -10.15
N ARG A 186 -6.14 19.44 -9.35
CA ARG A 186 -5.65 18.11 -9.70
C ARG A 186 -6.76 17.05 -9.75
N ILE A 187 -7.70 17.10 -8.81
CA ILE A 187 -8.85 16.20 -8.80
C ILE A 187 -9.67 16.36 -10.07
N LYS A 188 -9.99 17.62 -10.45
CA LYS A 188 -10.75 17.92 -11.67
C LYS A 188 -10.05 17.41 -12.93
N ALA A 189 -8.74 17.63 -13.06
CA ALA A 189 -7.97 17.14 -14.20
C ALA A 189 -8.00 15.60 -14.31
N GLN A 190 -7.94 14.89 -13.19
CA GLN A 190 -8.01 13.43 -13.17
C GLN A 190 -9.39 12.90 -13.53
N GLN A 191 -10.47 13.57 -13.10
CA GLN A 191 -11.83 13.21 -13.54
C GLN A 191 -12.05 13.46 -15.03
N ILE A 192 -11.56 14.58 -15.57
CA ILE A 192 -11.63 14.86 -17.01
C ILE A 192 -10.88 13.77 -17.82
N THR A 193 -9.72 13.34 -17.32
CA THR A 193 -8.87 12.39 -18.03
C THR A 193 -9.36 10.94 -17.92
N HIS A 194 -9.98 10.55 -16.80
CA HIS A 194 -10.27 9.14 -16.46
C HIS A 194 -11.72 8.87 -16.08
N GLY A 195 -12.59 9.87 -16.13
CA GLY A 195 -13.98 9.78 -15.66
C GLY A 195 -14.12 9.96 -14.15
N SER A 196 -15.37 10.11 -13.70
CA SER A 196 -15.72 10.31 -12.29
C SER A 196 -15.11 9.25 -11.39
N MET A 197 -14.69 9.66 -10.19
CA MET A 197 -14.23 8.77 -9.11
C MET A 197 -15.36 8.42 -8.14
N THR A 198 -16.55 8.99 -8.30
CA THR A 198 -17.68 8.79 -7.38
C THR A 198 -18.06 7.34 -7.17
N PRO A 199 -18.10 6.46 -8.21
CA PRO A 199 -18.43 5.06 -7.99
C PRO A 199 -17.48 4.37 -7.01
N GLU A 200 -16.19 4.56 -7.17
CA GLU A 200 -15.18 3.96 -6.28
C GLU A 200 -15.21 4.58 -4.88
N LEU A 201 -15.47 5.89 -4.78
CA LEU A 201 -15.58 6.57 -3.49
C LEU A 201 -16.77 6.08 -2.67
N ILE A 202 -17.91 5.83 -3.32
CA ILE A 202 -19.09 5.25 -2.69
C ILE A 202 -18.81 3.80 -2.29
N GLU A 203 -18.26 3.00 -3.19
CA GLU A 203 -17.92 1.59 -2.92
C GLU A 203 -16.98 1.44 -1.72
N CYS A 204 -16.01 2.35 -1.60
CA CYS A 204 -15.01 2.33 -0.52
C CYS A 204 -15.46 3.09 0.75
N GLY A 205 -16.67 3.66 0.77
CA GLY A 205 -17.24 4.36 1.92
C GLY A 205 -16.66 5.75 2.19
N TYR A 206 -15.99 6.37 1.22
CA TYR A 206 -15.47 7.75 1.34
C TYR A 206 -16.54 8.79 1.05
N GLU A 207 -17.54 8.47 0.24
CA GLU A 207 -18.68 9.33 -0.10
C GLU A 207 -19.97 8.52 -0.11
N THR A 208 -21.10 9.20 0.02
CA THR A 208 -22.45 8.60 -0.07
C THR A 208 -23.16 8.99 -1.37
N SER A 209 -22.69 10.01 -2.06
CA SER A 209 -23.27 10.54 -3.30
C SER A 209 -22.24 11.29 -4.15
N ALA A 210 -22.65 11.81 -5.29
CA ALA A 210 -21.81 12.65 -6.16
C ALA A 210 -21.75 14.13 -5.72
N GLU A 211 -22.34 14.51 -4.59
CA GLU A 211 -22.40 15.93 -4.17
C GLU A 211 -21.02 16.57 -3.96
N TRP A 212 -20.03 15.79 -3.54
CA TRP A 212 -18.66 16.26 -3.41
C TRP A 212 -18.07 16.85 -4.70
N GLU A 213 -18.57 16.43 -5.89
CA GLU A 213 -18.12 16.94 -7.18
C GLU A 213 -18.52 18.40 -7.41
N ARG A 214 -19.52 18.93 -6.69
CA ARG A 214 -19.90 20.35 -6.77
C ARG A 214 -18.73 21.28 -6.45
N ALA A 215 -17.82 20.86 -5.58
CA ALA A 215 -16.61 21.62 -5.26
C ALA A 215 -15.65 21.77 -6.46
N LEU A 216 -15.85 21.02 -7.53
CA LEU A 216 -15.01 21.06 -8.73
C LEU A 216 -15.57 21.97 -9.84
N ALA A 217 -16.78 22.53 -9.70
CA ALA A 217 -17.49 23.20 -10.79
C ALA A 217 -16.64 24.32 -11.44
N ASP A 218 -16.18 25.28 -10.64
CA ASP A 218 -15.48 26.49 -11.13
C ASP A 218 -13.94 26.40 -10.95
N VAL A 219 -13.42 25.20 -10.78
CA VAL A 219 -11.99 24.98 -10.58
C VAL A 219 -11.28 24.81 -11.91
N GLU A 220 -10.21 25.54 -12.17
CA GLU A 220 -9.34 25.30 -13.32
C GLU A 220 -8.53 24.02 -13.14
N PRO A 221 -8.51 23.09 -14.11
CA PRO A 221 -7.87 21.80 -13.96
C PRO A 221 -6.34 21.88 -14.08
N ASP A 222 -5.63 21.21 -13.18
CA ASP A 222 -4.17 21.04 -13.23
C ASP A 222 -3.80 19.70 -13.90
N PHE A 223 -3.39 19.76 -15.15
CA PHE A 223 -2.92 18.61 -15.95
C PHE A 223 -1.44 18.31 -15.79
N SER A 224 -0.78 18.82 -14.77
CA SER A 224 0.60 18.44 -14.45
C SER A 224 0.76 16.92 -14.45
N ARG A 225 1.88 16.46 -15.02
CA ARG A 225 2.13 15.03 -15.23
C ARG A 225 2.26 14.26 -13.94
N SER A 226 1.92 12.97 -14.02
CA SER A 226 2.19 11.98 -12.99
C SER A 226 3.50 11.25 -13.27
N ARG A 227 4.16 10.75 -12.23
CA ARG A 227 5.31 9.82 -12.37
C ARG A 227 4.92 8.53 -13.10
N TYR A 228 3.71 8.05 -12.89
CA TYR A 228 3.15 6.92 -13.64
C TYR A 228 2.33 7.41 -14.83
N PRO A 229 2.39 6.71 -15.99
CA PRO A 229 1.70 7.14 -17.19
C PRO A 229 0.17 7.17 -16.99
N GLU A 230 -0.49 8.20 -17.53
CA GLU A 230 -1.94 8.32 -17.48
C GLU A 230 -2.62 7.29 -18.42
N LYS A 231 -1.94 6.89 -19.50
CA LYS A 231 -2.41 5.86 -20.45
C LYS A 231 -1.38 4.74 -20.55
N VAL A 232 -1.85 3.50 -20.65
CA VAL A 232 -1.00 2.33 -20.90
C VAL A 232 -1.38 1.76 -22.25
N TYR A 233 -0.43 1.73 -23.18
CA TYR A 233 -0.63 1.19 -24.51
C TYR A 233 -0.68 -0.34 -24.51
N PHE A 234 -1.32 -0.93 -25.50
CA PHE A 234 -1.53 -2.37 -25.64
C PHE A 234 -0.23 -3.18 -25.50
N TRP A 235 0.81 -2.81 -26.23
CA TRP A 235 2.12 -3.49 -26.15
C TRP A 235 2.77 -3.41 -24.77
N SER A 236 2.61 -2.28 -24.08
CA SER A 236 3.08 -2.13 -22.71
C SER A 236 2.33 -3.07 -21.75
N ARG A 237 1.04 -3.30 -21.95
CA ARG A 237 0.25 -4.27 -21.16
C ARG A 237 0.75 -5.70 -21.37
N ILE A 238 1.04 -6.10 -22.61
CA ILE A 238 1.61 -7.43 -22.91
C ILE A 238 2.96 -7.59 -22.22
N SER A 239 3.85 -6.63 -22.37
CA SER A 239 5.18 -6.65 -21.72
C SER A 239 5.06 -6.71 -20.19
N GLN A 240 4.13 -5.95 -19.59
CA GLN A 240 3.87 -6.00 -18.16
C GLN A 240 3.37 -7.38 -17.71
N ARG A 241 2.49 -8.02 -18.50
CA ARG A 241 1.98 -9.36 -18.20
C ARG A 241 3.07 -10.44 -18.28
N ILE A 242 3.92 -10.40 -19.30
CA ILE A 242 5.07 -11.31 -19.42
C ILE A 242 6.03 -11.13 -18.22
N ASN A 243 6.33 -9.88 -17.86
CA ASN A 243 7.17 -9.59 -16.70
C ASN A 243 6.52 -10.04 -15.38
N ALA A 244 5.20 -9.95 -15.26
CA ALA A 244 4.47 -10.46 -14.10
C ALA A 244 4.62 -11.97 -13.98
N LEU A 245 4.38 -12.71 -15.06
CA LEU A 245 4.55 -14.18 -15.09
C LEU A 245 5.97 -14.62 -14.71
N ARG A 246 6.99 -13.91 -15.24
CA ARG A 246 8.39 -14.19 -14.87
C ARG A 246 8.66 -14.01 -13.38
N LYS A 247 8.13 -12.94 -12.77
CA LYS A 247 8.30 -12.68 -11.33
C LYS A 247 7.58 -13.71 -10.47
N VAL A 248 6.35 -14.08 -10.85
CA VAL A 248 5.60 -15.14 -10.16
C VAL A 248 6.32 -16.48 -10.27
N ALA A 249 6.85 -16.82 -11.45
CA ALA A 249 7.66 -18.03 -11.63
C ALA A 249 8.93 -18.02 -10.78
N GLN A 250 9.63 -16.88 -10.72
CA GLN A 250 10.81 -16.71 -9.85
C GLN A 250 10.45 -16.88 -8.37
N TYR A 251 9.35 -16.28 -7.91
CA TYR A 251 8.86 -16.43 -6.54
C TYR A 251 8.60 -17.91 -6.21
N ARG A 252 7.83 -18.60 -7.04
CA ARG A 252 7.51 -20.01 -6.84
C ARG A 252 8.76 -20.90 -6.83
N ARG A 253 9.75 -20.57 -7.65
CA ARG A 253 11.03 -21.31 -7.67
C ARG A 253 11.81 -21.13 -6.35
N LEU A 254 11.90 -19.89 -5.85
CA LEU A 254 12.59 -19.61 -4.57
C LEU A 254 11.91 -20.30 -3.40
N ARG A 255 10.58 -20.37 -3.37
CA ARG A 255 9.83 -21.06 -2.30
C ARG A 255 10.04 -22.58 -2.31
N ARG A 256 10.09 -23.20 -3.48
CA ARG A 256 10.33 -24.65 -3.62
C ARG A 256 11.74 -25.06 -3.21
N SER A 257 12.76 -24.24 -3.51
CA SER A 257 14.15 -24.57 -3.17
C SER A 257 14.42 -24.56 -1.67
N THR A 258 13.64 -23.84 -0.89
CA THR A 258 13.76 -23.81 0.59
C THR A 258 13.02 -24.96 1.26
N SER A 259 11.92 -25.45 0.69
CA SER A 259 11.21 -26.63 1.21
C SER A 259 12.01 -27.95 1.06
N SER A 260 12.86 -28.04 0.03
CA SER A 260 13.71 -29.22 -0.22
C SER A 260 15.00 -29.27 0.62
N LEU A 261 15.31 -28.24 1.38
CA LEU A 261 16.46 -28.20 2.31
C LEU A 261 16.04 -28.43 3.77
N ALA A 262 14.72 -28.53 4.02
CA ALA A 262 14.15 -28.77 5.34
C ALA A 262 13.65 -30.23 5.55
N GLU A 263 13.77 -31.09 4.53
CA GLU A 263 13.65 -32.53 4.59
C GLU A 263 15.05 -33.20 4.66
#